data_efa6fa3dc5c11f32115124baa1849c55
#
_entry.id   efa6fa3dc5c11f32115124baa1849c55
#
_cell.length_a   1.000
_cell.length_b   1.000
_cell.length_c   1.000
_cell.angle_alpha   90.00
_cell.angle_beta   90.00
_cell.angle_gamma   90.00
#
_symmetry.space_group_name_H-M   'P 1'
#
loop_
_entity.id
_entity.type
_entity.pdbx_description
1 polymer ?
#
loop_
_entity_poly.entity_id
_entity_poly.type
_entity_poly.pdbx_seq_one_letter_code
_entity_poly.pdbx_strand_id
1 'polypeptide(L)'
;MKVAINITREPLGGITSVNLNLFNHLHGSNISFLGIELNAFRKCKSPVVYRHLSPEWFNHQIISICDFSINEIVKNSNSLKDIEKKFKPIIKILREIIRNEKPDVFLINGTYYIPWIISIAARKEGVPVVLWYAGVLTKETAHFAEKERKIFLEMERSIIKNSSKIIFPSKICKDTVLNEVITSKKVQEGSIIPNPISPLFTKEKKQKKIVKNKIAFIGRNAPIKNLEAFISLHLLLNKKKWKHEATIINGKEHKAIKNIPEDIKIMPMMDSEKMKYFYKKQGLIISPSHFETFGNVPVETACIGVPVLINESMGCSEVFSQAGLNEMIINFDDLEAVAEKTINLCGKTLDSSKLKTLKDLVDCGSVSGKIVKILKEYSI
;
A
#
# COMPACT_ATOMS: atom_id res chain seq x y z
N MET A 1 -14.13 1.78 22.36
CA MET A 1 -12.82 2.28 21.90
C MET A 1 -13.03 3.13 20.67
N LYS A 2 -12.54 4.38 20.69
CA LYS A 2 -12.59 5.31 19.55
C LYS A 2 -11.22 5.39 18.88
N VAL A 3 -11.12 4.93 17.66
CA VAL A 3 -9.87 4.89 16.86
C VAL A 3 -9.90 6.02 15.85
N ALA A 4 -8.92 6.92 15.90
CA ALA A 4 -8.72 7.89 14.82
C ALA A 4 -7.77 7.32 13.76
N ILE A 5 -8.07 7.53 12.49
CA ILE A 5 -7.28 7.00 11.37
C ILE A 5 -7.14 8.06 10.27
N ASN A 6 -5.96 8.14 9.66
CA ASN A 6 -5.80 8.95 8.47
C ASN A 6 -6.45 8.28 7.26
N ILE A 7 -7.23 9.04 6.52
CA ILE A 7 -7.88 8.58 5.30
C ILE A 7 -7.49 9.45 4.11
N THR A 8 -7.65 8.91 2.91
CA THR A 8 -7.45 9.63 1.64
C THR A 8 -8.70 9.46 0.79
N ARG A 9 -9.07 10.49 0.03
CA ARG A 9 -10.20 10.42 -0.92
C ARG A 9 -9.90 9.66 -2.19
N GLU A 10 -8.63 9.38 -2.46
CA GLU A 10 -8.29 8.62 -3.66
C GLU A 10 -8.72 7.16 -3.46
N PRO A 11 -9.74 6.69 -4.19
CA PRO A 11 -10.34 5.37 -3.95
C PRO A 11 -9.44 4.20 -4.41
N LEU A 12 -8.29 4.47 -5.02
CA LEU A 12 -7.50 3.50 -5.78
C LEU A 12 -6.05 3.35 -5.28
N GLY A 13 -5.80 3.56 -4.00
CA GLY A 13 -4.47 3.38 -3.41
C GLY A 13 -4.38 2.17 -2.48
N GLY A 14 -3.20 1.57 -2.35
CA GLY A 14 -2.97 0.43 -1.44
C GLY A 14 -3.35 0.75 0.01
N ILE A 15 -3.03 1.97 0.49
CA ILE A 15 -3.40 2.44 1.85
C ILE A 15 -4.93 2.52 2.00
N THR A 16 -5.63 3.08 1.00
CA THR A 16 -7.09 3.20 1.02
C THR A 16 -7.75 1.82 1.06
N SER A 17 -7.31 0.88 0.21
CA SER A 17 -7.84 -0.48 0.19
C SER A 17 -7.65 -1.20 1.52
N VAL A 18 -6.48 -1.07 2.14
CA VAL A 18 -6.17 -1.67 3.44
C VAL A 18 -7.06 -1.08 4.54
N ASN A 19 -7.23 0.24 4.58
CA ASN A 19 -8.10 0.91 5.54
C ASN A 19 -9.56 0.49 5.35
N LEU A 20 -10.06 0.46 4.10
CA LEU A 20 -11.43 0.04 3.79
C LEU A 20 -11.70 -1.41 4.19
N ASN A 21 -10.75 -2.32 3.98
CA ASN A 21 -10.87 -3.71 4.40
C ASN A 21 -10.99 -3.82 5.93
N LEU A 22 -10.20 -3.04 6.68
CA LEU A 22 -10.29 -2.97 8.14
C LEU A 22 -11.64 -2.42 8.59
N PHE A 23 -12.08 -1.28 8.04
CA PHE A 23 -13.36 -0.65 8.37
C PHE A 23 -14.55 -1.57 8.07
N ASN A 24 -14.56 -2.21 6.89
CA ASN A 24 -15.62 -3.13 6.50
C ASN A 24 -15.74 -4.32 7.47
N HIS A 25 -14.58 -4.86 7.90
CA HIS A 25 -14.59 -5.97 8.83
C HIS A 25 -15.07 -5.56 10.23
N LEU A 26 -14.74 -4.35 10.67
CA LEU A 26 -15.07 -3.86 12.01
C LEU A 26 -16.38 -3.08 12.07
N HIS A 27 -17.06 -2.90 10.94
CA HIS A 27 -18.37 -2.27 10.90
C HIS A 27 -19.37 -3.06 11.78
N GLY A 28 -20.06 -2.36 12.67
CA GLY A 28 -20.96 -2.98 13.64
C GLY A 28 -20.27 -3.57 14.91
N SER A 29 -18.95 -3.46 15.04
CA SER A 29 -18.22 -3.78 16.28
C SER A 29 -18.35 -2.66 17.32
N ASN A 30 -17.89 -2.94 18.56
CA ASN A 30 -17.82 -1.92 19.64
C ASN A 30 -16.64 -0.92 19.44
N ILE A 31 -16.14 -0.80 18.22
CA ILE A 31 -15.09 0.15 17.86
C ILE A 31 -15.70 1.24 16.99
N SER A 32 -15.57 2.49 17.43
CA SER A 32 -15.94 3.64 16.62
C SER A 32 -14.70 4.19 15.92
N PHE A 33 -14.85 4.53 14.64
CA PHE A 33 -13.79 5.13 13.85
C PHE A 33 -14.04 6.62 13.63
N LEU A 34 -12.96 7.39 13.68
CA LEU A 34 -12.92 8.79 13.29
C LEU A 34 -11.91 8.93 12.15
N GLY A 35 -12.39 9.18 10.93
CA GLY A 35 -11.53 9.46 9.80
C GLY A 35 -10.99 10.90 9.86
N ILE A 36 -9.69 11.08 9.66
CA ILE A 36 -9.05 12.38 9.51
C ILE A 36 -8.47 12.47 8.11
N GLU A 37 -9.03 13.40 7.33
CA GLU A 37 -8.61 13.68 5.97
C GLU A 37 -7.92 15.04 5.90
N LEU A 38 -6.71 15.09 5.34
CA LEU A 38 -6.08 16.34 4.92
C LEU A 38 -6.20 16.47 3.40
N ASN A 39 -7.05 17.38 2.96
CA ASN A 39 -7.26 17.66 1.55
C ASN A 39 -6.21 18.68 1.05
N ALA A 40 -5.04 18.15 0.70
CA ALA A 40 -3.87 18.93 0.31
C ALA A 40 -3.95 19.52 -1.11
N PHE A 41 -4.96 19.15 -1.88
CA PHE A 41 -5.08 19.55 -3.29
C PHE A 41 -6.02 20.73 -3.52
N ARG A 42 -6.71 21.18 -2.50
CA ARG A 42 -7.64 22.29 -2.60
C ARG A 42 -7.00 23.57 -2.06
N LYS A 43 -6.79 24.54 -2.93
CA LYS A 43 -6.33 25.87 -2.52
C LYS A 43 -7.42 26.56 -1.70
N CYS A 44 -7.18 26.74 -0.41
CA CYS A 44 -8.00 27.53 0.48
C CYS A 44 -7.18 28.73 0.96
N LYS A 45 -7.82 29.90 1.14
CA LYS A 45 -7.14 31.08 1.70
C LYS A 45 -6.74 30.89 3.16
N SER A 46 -7.47 30.06 3.88
CA SER A 46 -7.19 29.59 5.24
C SER A 46 -7.69 28.15 5.38
N PRO A 47 -7.15 27.36 6.33
CA PRO A 47 -7.65 26.01 6.59
C PRO A 47 -9.14 26.04 6.94
N VAL A 48 -9.92 25.18 6.29
CA VAL A 48 -11.35 25.02 6.55
C VAL A 48 -11.57 23.60 7.07
N VAL A 49 -12.30 23.48 8.18
CA VAL A 49 -12.63 22.20 8.79
C VAL A 49 -14.11 21.90 8.59
N TYR A 50 -14.44 20.73 8.05
CA TYR A 50 -15.82 20.27 7.97
C TYR A 50 -15.94 18.83 8.44
N ARG A 51 -17.11 18.54 9.00
CA ARG A 51 -17.49 17.22 9.50
C ARG A 51 -18.59 16.66 8.62
N HIS A 52 -18.48 15.40 8.25
CA HIS A 52 -19.50 14.71 7.47
C HIS A 52 -19.47 13.22 7.75
N LEU A 53 -20.56 12.56 7.43
CA LEU A 53 -20.61 11.10 7.34
C LEU A 53 -20.31 10.72 5.90
N SER A 54 -19.49 9.70 5.69
CA SER A 54 -19.15 9.23 4.35
C SER A 54 -19.67 7.82 4.13
N PRO A 55 -20.57 7.60 3.15
CA PRO A 55 -21.02 6.27 2.76
C PRO A 55 -19.85 5.37 2.32
N GLU A 56 -18.85 5.94 1.65
CA GLU A 56 -17.63 5.23 1.22
C GLU A 56 -16.84 4.66 2.41
N TRP A 57 -16.97 5.27 3.59
CA TRP A 57 -16.35 4.86 4.84
C TRP A 57 -17.38 4.33 5.84
N PHE A 58 -18.39 3.59 5.35
CA PHE A 58 -19.42 2.93 6.16
C PHE A 58 -20.14 3.87 7.14
N ASN A 59 -20.40 5.12 6.71
CA ASN A 59 -21.01 6.18 7.49
C ASN A 59 -20.29 6.54 8.80
N HIS A 60 -18.99 6.24 8.89
CA HIS A 60 -18.18 6.77 9.97
C HIS A 60 -17.97 8.28 9.82
N GLN A 61 -17.78 8.94 10.97
CA GLN A 61 -17.51 10.36 10.98
C GLN A 61 -16.15 10.67 10.38
N ILE A 62 -16.12 11.63 9.47
CA ILE A 62 -14.89 12.13 8.85
C ILE A 62 -14.74 13.61 9.16
N ILE A 63 -13.54 14.00 9.53
CA ILE A 63 -13.13 15.38 9.66
C ILE A 63 -12.14 15.70 8.55
N SER A 64 -12.58 16.51 7.60
CA SER A 64 -11.75 16.94 6.49
C SER A 64 -11.19 18.34 6.76
N ILE A 65 -9.88 18.48 6.60
CA ILE A 65 -9.17 19.77 6.68
C ILE A 65 -8.69 20.10 5.28
N CYS A 66 -9.22 21.16 4.72
CA CYS A 66 -8.72 21.74 3.47
C CYS A 66 -7.53 22.64 3.74
N ASP A 67 -6.48 22.47 2.97
CA ASP A 67 -5.30 23.30 3.00
C ASP A 67 -4.71 23.53 1.62
N PHE A 68 -3.75 24.45 1.56
CA PHE A 68 -2.95 24.74 0.39
C PHE A 68 -1.97 23.61 0.06
N SER A 69 -1.40 23.65 -1.12
CA SER A 69 -0.56 22.62 -1.71
C SER A 69 0.62 22.18 -0.81
N ILE A 70 0.51 21.00 -0.21
CA ILE A 70 1.58 20.34 0.53
C ILE A 70 2.86 20.22 -0.31
N ASN A 71 2.73 19.92 -1.59
CA ASN A 71 3.87 19.77 -2.49
C ASN A 71 4.68 21.05 -2.65
N GLU A 72 4.03 22.22 -2.68
CA GLU A 72 4.72 23.51 -2.71
C GLU A 72 5.50 23.78 -1.42
N ILE A 73 4.94 23.38 -0.28
CA ILE A 73 5.61 23.54 1.02
C ILE A 73 6.90 22.74 1.05
N VAL A 74 6.86 21.46 0.63
CA VAL A 74 8.05 20.58 0.66
C VAL A 74 9.12 21.08 -0.30
N LYS A 75 8.76 21.40 -1.55
CA LYS A 75 9.71 21.92 -2.55
C LYS A 75 10.41 23.20 -2.10
N ASN A 76 9.67 24.09 -1.42
CA ASN A 76 10.14 25.38 -0.96
C ASN A 76 10.71 25.36 0.47
N SER A 77 11.04 24.20 1.01
CA SER A 77 11.59 24.05 2.36
C SER A 77 13.01 23.49 2.32
N ASN A 78 13.82 23.91 3.29
CA ASN A 78 15.22 23.54 3.38
C ASN A 78 15.49 22.44 4.42
N SER A 79 14.54 22.17 5.31
CA SER A 79 14.66 21.17 6.37
C SER A 79 13.28 20.71 6.84
N LEU A 80 13.25 19.58 7.55
CA LEU A 80 12.02 19.09 8.19
C LEU A 80 11.47 20.10 9.21
N LYS A 81 12.35 20.82 9.93
CA LYS A 81 11.96 21.87 10.90
C LYS A 81 11.26 23.04 10.22
N ASP A 82 11.72 23.42 9.03
CA ASP A 82 11.08 24.45 8.22
C ASP A 82 9.69 24.02 7.76
N ILE A 83 9.55 22.78 7.33
CA ILE A 83 8.25 22.19 6.97
C ILE A 83 7.32 22.17 8.20
N GLU A 84 7.79 21.72 9.36
CA GLU A 84 6.98 21.71 10.59
C GLU A 84 6.47 23.10 10.95
N LYS A 85 7.32 24.14 10.80
CA LYS A 85 6.93 25.54 11.04
C LYS A 85 5.80 25.98 10.11
N LYS A 86 5.88 25.61 8.83
CA LYS A 86 4.83 25.95 7.83
C LYS A 86 3.52 25.20 8.10
N PHE A 87 3.58 23.98 8.65
CA PHE A 87 2.40 23.20 9.05
C PHE A 87 1.87 23.52 10.45
N LYS A 88 2.47 24.45 11.18
CA LYS A 88 2.04 24.81 12.53
C LYS A 88 0.54 25.12 12.65
N PRO A 89 -0.10 25.86 11.70
CA PRO A 89 -1.55 26.09 11.75
C PRO A 89 -2.37 24.80 11.69
N ILE A 90 -2.01 23.88 10.78
CA ILE A 90 -2.70 22.59 10.63
C ILE A 90 -2.50 21.71 11.88
N ILE A 91 -1.29 21.66 12.43
CA ILE A 91 -1.01 20.95 13.66
C ILE A 91 -1.85 21.50 14.82
N LYS A 92 -2.05 22.82 14.89
CA LYS A 92 -2.93 23.44 15.89
C LYS A 92 -4.37 22.97 15.75
N ILE A 93 -4.92 22.99 14.55
CA ILE A 93 -6.28 22.52 14.24
C ILE A 93 -6.43 21.04 14.61
N LEU A 94 -5.47 20.20 14.21
CA LEU A 94 -5.49 18.77 14.56
C LEU A 94 -5.50 18.54 16.08
N ARG A 95 -4.72 19.32 16.84
CA ARG A 95 -4.71 19.26 18.31
C ARG A 95 -6.07 19.63 18.90
N GLU A 96 -6.73 20.67 18.38
CA GLU A 96 -8.09 21.06 18.81
C GLU A 96 -9.10 19.94 18.49
N ILE A 97 -9.02 19.33 17.31
CA ILE A 97 -9.83 18.16 16.96
C ILE A 97 -9.60 17.01 17.94
N ILE A 98 -8.35 16.68 18.24
CA ILE A 98 -8.01 15.58 19.17
C ILE A 98 -8.59 15.82 20.56
N ARG A 99 -8.49 17.05 21.09
CA ARG A 99 -9.06 17.41 22.40
C ARG A 99 -10.58 17.31 22.45
N ASN A 100 -11.25 17.68 21.34
CA ASN A 100 -12.71 17.64 21.23
C ASN A 100 -13.23 16.22 21.01
N GLU A 101 -12.57 15.45 20.14
CA GLU A 101 -13.01 14.10 19.76
C GLU A 101 -12.55 13.02 20.73
N LYS A 102 -11.49 13.25 21.48
CA LYS A 102 -10.91 12.34 22.48
C LYS A 102 -10.76 10.90 21.96
N PRO A 103 -10.02 10.68 20.87
CA PRO A 103 -9.75 9.31 20.42
C PRO A 103 -8.86 8.60 21.46
N ASP A 104 -9.12 7.31 21.69
CA ASP A 104 -8.33 6.47 22.60
C ASP A 104 -6.95 6.14 21.98
N VAL A 105 -6.87 6.04 20.66
CA VAL A 105 -5.66 5.69 19.93
C VAL A 105 -5.74 6.16 18.47
N PHE A 106 -4.60 6.49 17.91
CA PHE A 106 -4.45 6.69 16.46
C PHE A 106 -3.92 5.42 15.77
N LEU A 107 -4.58 4.98 14.72
CA LEU A 107 -4.00 4.09 13.72
C LEU A 107 -3.56 4.91 12.51
N ILE A 108 -2.26 5.12 12.37
CA ILE A 108 -1.71 5.90 11.26
C ILE A 108 -1.18 4.93 10.20
N ASN A 109 -1.70 5.01 8.98
CA ASN A 109 -1.26 4.19 7.86
C ASN A 109 -0.43 5.03 6.88
N GLY A 110 0.83 4.62 6.66
CA GLY A 110 1.79 5.30 5.81
C GLY A 110 2.81 6.15 6.56
N THR A 111 3.77 6.68 5.80
CA THR A 111 4.98 7.35 6.34
C THR A 111 5.24 8.74 5.76
N TYR A 112 4.32 9.25 4.93
CA TYR A 112 4.45 10.55 4.26
C TYR A 112 3.96 11.72 5.15
N TYR A 113 3.84 12.94 4.62
CA TYR A 113 3.59 14.13 5.47
C TYR A 113 2.26 14.14 6.21
N ILE A 114 1.18 13.58 5.65
CA ILE A 114 -0.12 13.51 6.35
C ILE A 114 -0.01 12.65 7.61
N PRO A 115 0.46 11.39 7.55
CA PRO A 115 0.82 10.60 8.72
C PRO A 115 1.76 11.32 9.69
N TRP A 116 2.78 12.00 9.18
CA TRP A 116 3.75 12.70 9.99
C TRP A 116 3.13 13.83 10.80
N ILE A 117 2.35 14.73 10.17
CA ILE A 117 1.68 15.85 10.84
C ILE A 117 0.71 15.35 11.91
N ILE A 118 -0.08 14.31 11.59
CA ILE A 118 -1.01 13.68 12.53
C ILE A 118 -0.24 13.10 13.73
N SER A 119 0.88 12.43 13.50
CA SER A 119 1.71 11.86 14.57
C SER A 119 2.26 12.92 15.53
N ILE A 120 2.62 14.10 15.01
CA ILE A 120 3.06 15.24 15.83
C ILE A 120 1.91 15.75 16.70
N ALA A 121 0.72 15.93 16.11
CA ALA A 121 -0.44 16.42 16.84
C ALA A 121 -0.87 15.44 17.93
N ALA A 122 -0.98 14.14 17.62
CA ALA A 122 -1.32 13.08 18.56
C ALA A 122 -0.35 13.02 19.74
N ARG A 123 0.97 13.02 19.46
CA ARG A 123 1.99 13.04 20.50
C ARG A 123 1.87 14.26 21.43
N LYS A 124 1.62 15.47 20.86
CA LYS A 124 1.46 16.71 21.65
C LYS A 124 0.22 16.68 22.58
N GLU A 125 -0.79 15.89 22.23
CA GLU A 125 -1.99 15.70 23.05
C GLU A 125 -1.95 14.41 23.91
N GLY A 126 -0.84 13.68 23.90
CA GLY A 126 -0.65 12.48 24.71
C GLY A 126 -1.41 11.24 24.19
N VAL A 127 -1.99 11.29 22.99
CA VAL A 127 -2.72 10.17 22.41
C VAL A 127 -1.76 9.19 21.76
N PRO A 128 -1.80 7.88 22.10
CA PRO A 128 -0.94 6.86 21.52
C PRO A 128 -1.12 6.73 20.01
N VAL A 129 -0.02 6.40 19.33
CA VAL A 129 0.01 6.19 17.87
C VAL A 129 0.47 4.79 17.57
N VAL A 130 -0.35 4.00 16.91
CA VAL A 130 0.03 2.75 16.26
C VAL A 130 0.28 3.06 14.79
N LEU A 131 1.53 2.89 14.34
CA LEU A 131 1.93 3.12 12.97
C LEU A 131 1.82 1.83 12.15
N TRP A 132 0.99 1.83 11.11
CA TRP A 132 0.99 0.80 10.09
C TRP A 132 1.88 1.23 8.93
N TYR A 133 2.97 0.51 8.72
CA TYR A 133 4.06 0.93 7.85
C TYR A 133 3.76 0.61 6.38
N ALA A 134 3.17 1.53 5.65
CA ALA A 134 2.70 1.31 4.28
C ALA A 134 3.57 1.99 3.20
N GLY A 135 4.84 2.20 3.46
CA GLY A 135 5.80 2.75 2.49
C GLY A 135 7.13 3.04 3.17
N VAL A 136 8.24 2.69 2.53
CA VAL A 136 9.60 3.01 2.96
C VAL A 136 10.09 4.16 2.11
N LEU A 137 10.16 5.37 2.68
CA LEU A 137 10.46 6.59 1.91
C LEU A 137 11.85 6.55 1.27
N THR A 138 12.85 5.93 1.89
CA THR A 138 14.18 5.74 1.28
C THR A 138 14.09 4.99 -0.04
N LYS A 139 13.19 4.01 -0.17
CA LYS A 139 12.96 3.26 -1.41
C LYS A 139 12.09 4.04 -2.40
N GLU A 140 10.99 4.62 -1.93
CA GLU A 140 10.03 5.32 -2.79
C GLU A 140 10.59 6.61 -3.40
N THR A 141 11.48 7.30 -2.67
CA THR A 141 12.07 8.57 -3.09
C THR A 141 13.51 8.44 -3.59
N ALA A 142 13.98 7.25 -3.91
CA ALA A 142 15.36 7.01 -4.38
C ALA A 142 15.74 7.86 -5.60
N HIS A 143 14.77 8.21 -6.44
CA HIS A 143 14.92 9.03 -7.64
C HIS A 143 14.80 10.55 -7.40
N PHE A 144 14.55 10.99 -6.16
CA PHE A 144 14.45 12.41 -5.81
C PHE A 144 15.83 13.03 -5.58
N ALA A 145 15.90 14.36 -5.61
CA ALA A 145 17.13 15.08 -5.26
C ALA A 145 17.58 14.75 -3.82
N GLU A 146 18.88 14.76 -3.57
CA GLU A 146 19.48 14.39 -2.28
C GLU A 146 18.89 15.20 -1.11
N LYS A 147 18.67 16.49 -1.31
CA LYS A 147 18.05 17.38 -0.30
C LYS A 147 16.65 16.88 0.10
N GLU A 148 15.82 16.53 -0.86
CA GLU A 148 14.46 16.03 -0.61
C GLU A 148 14.50 14.67 0.08
N ARG A 149 15.38 13.78 -0.37
CA ARG A 149 15.59 12.46 0.25
C ARG A 149 15.97 12.58 1.73
N LYS A 150 16.88 13.49 2.08
CA LYS A 150 17.24 13.76 3.49
C LYS A 150 16.02 14.21 4.31
N ILE A 151 15.23 15.11 3.79
CA ILE A 151 14.01 15.58 4.47
C ILE A 151 13.02 14.42 4.68
N PHE A 152 12.80 13.58 3.68
CA PHE A 152 11.90 12.44 3.80
C PHE A 152 12.41 11.39 4.79
N LEU A 153 13.70 11.13 4.82
CA LEU A 153 14.32 10.23 5.80
C LEU A 153 14.14 10.76 7.25
N GLU A 154 14.35 12.07 7.46
CA GLU A 154 14.11 12.69 8.76
C GLU A 154 12.63 12.63 9.16
N MET A 155 11.72 12.83 8.20
CA MET A 155 10.28 12.72 8.41
C MET A 155 9.90 11.31 8.84
N GLU A 156 10.36 10.30 8.14
CA GLU A 156 10.13 8.89 8.42
C GLU A 156 10.66 8.51 9.82
N ARG A 157 11.86 8.93 10.16
CA ARG A 157 12.43 8.77 11.51
C ARG A 157 11.58 9.46 12.58
N SER A 158 11.05 10.64 12.27
CA SER A 158 10.18 11.38 13.20
C SER A 158 8.86 10.65 13.47
N ILE A 159 8.21 10.08 12.45
CA ILE A 159 6.98 9.28 12.62
C ILE A 159 7.26 8.07 13.52
N ILE A 160 8.35 7.35 13.26
CA ILE A 160 8.77 6.20 14.09
C ILE A 160 8.96 6.61 15.55
N LYS A 161 9.64 7.73 15.80
CA LYS A 161 9.84 8.25 17.16
C LYS A 161 8.52 8.62 17.85
N ASN A 162 7.58 9.19 17.11
CA ASN A 162 6.28 9.61 17.62
C ASN A 162 5.32 8.44 17.87
N SER A 163 5.56 7.27 17.28
CA SER A 163 4.69 6.11 17.41
C SER A 163 4.92 5.35 18.71
N SER A 164 3.86 4.82 19.31
CA SER A 164 3.90 3.94 20.48
C SER A 164 4.18 2.49 20.07
N LYS A 165 3.63 2.06 18.94
CA LYS A 165 3.82 0.73 18.35
C LYS A 165 3.91 0.83 16.84
N ILE A 166 4.62 -0.12 16.22
CA ILE A 166 4.73 -0.22 14.76
C ILE A 166 4.24 -1.59 14.30
N ILE A 167 3.44 -1.60 13.24
CA ILE A 167 3.02 -2.79 12.49
C ILE A 167 3.69 -2.73 11.12
N PHE A 168 4.43 -3.77 10.78
CA PHE A 168 5.04 -3.95 9.47
C PHE A 168 4.24 -4.98 8.67
N PRO A 169 3.96 -4.74 7.39
CA PRO A 169 3.21 -5.69 6.57
C PRO A 169 4.02 -6.93 6.18
N SER A 170 5.35 -6.89 6.36
CA SER A 170 6.27 -8.00 6.09
C SER A 170 7.56 -7.87 6.89
N LYS A 171 8.31 -8.95 7.00
CA LYS A 171 9.66 -8.95 7.57
C LYS A 171 10.63 -8.17 6.67
N ILE A 172 10.50 -8.30 5.34
CA ILE A 172 11.27 -7.52 4.36
C ILE A 172 11.12 -6.02 4.63
N CYS A 173 9.89 -5.55 4.85
CA CYS A 173 9.66 -4.15 5.21
C CYS A 173 10.35 -3.77 6.53
N LYS A 174 10.21 -4.58 7.56
CA LYS A 174 10.82 -4.34 8.88
C LYS A 174 12.35 -4.30 8.79
N ASP A 175 12.96 -5.27 8.11
CA ASP A 175 14.41 -5.37 7.96
C ASP A 175 14.95 -4.19 7.15
N THR A 176 14.25 -3.78 6.10
CA THR A 176 14.60 -2.56 5.32
C THR A 176 14.61 -1.32 6.21
N VAL A 177 13.60 -1.15 7.06
CA VAL A 177 13.53 -0.01 7.98
C VAL A 177 14.66 -0.05 9.01
N LEU A 178 14.99 -1.22 9.56
CA LEU A 178 16.11 -1.39 10.49
C LEU A 178 17.45 -1.03 9.86
N ASN A 179 17.66 -1.42 8.61
CA ASN A 179 18.96 -1.24 7.93
C ASN A 179 19.11 0.14 7.30
N GLU A 180 18.05 0.73 6.76
CA GLU A 180 18.15 1.93 5.93
C GLU A 180 17.56 3.20 6.56
N VAL A 181 16.63 3.05 7.51
CA VAL A 181 15.94 4.20 8.11
C VAL A 181 16.47 4.48 9.52
N ILE A 182 16.28 3.55 10.44
CA ILE A 182 16.66 3.71 11.84
C ILE A 182 16.77 2.37 12.57
N THR A 183 17.90 2.13 13.22
CA THR A 183 18.04 1.04 14.17
C THR A 183 17.49 1.51 15.52
N SER A 184 16.40 0.92 15.99
CA SER A 184 15.81 1.22 17.28
C SER A 184 15.07 0.02 17.87
N LYS A 185 15.04 -0.07 19.20
CA LYS A 185 14.27 -1.11 19.93
C LYS A 185 12.81 -1.15 19.48
N LYS A 186 12.18 0.00 19.27
CA LYS A 186 10.79 0.11 18.82
C LYS A 186 10.55 -0.56 17.45
N VAL A 187 11.48 -0.41 16.51
CA VAL A 187 11.42 -1.08 15.21
C VAL A 187 11.66 -2.59 15.37
N GLN A 188 12.67 -2.98 16.19
CA GLN A 188 12.96 -4.38 16.47
C GLN A 188 11.76 -5.11 17.10
N GLU A 189 11.03 -4.47 18.01
CA GLU A 189 9.82 -4.99 18.67
C GLU A 189 8.53 -4.80 17.85
N GLY A 190 8.63 -4.21 16.66
CA GLY A 190 7.50 -4.01 15.75
C GLY A 190 6.89 -5.35 15.32
N SER A 191 5.57 -5.40 15.30
CA SER A 191 4.80 -6.60 14.93
C SER A 191 4.77 -6.76 13.41
N ILE A 192 4.87 -7.99 12.93
CA ILE A 192 4.71 -8.32 11.51
C ILE A 192 3.28 -8.85 11.32
N ILE A 193 2.46 -8.11 10.56
CA ILE A 193 1.08 -8.45 10.25
C ILE A 193 0.84 -8.12 8.78
N PRO A 194 0.53 -9.09 7.92
CA PRO A 194 0.29 -8.85 6.51
C PRO A 194 -0.90 -7.90 6.28
N ASN A 195 -0.98 -7.30 5.11
CA ASN A 195 -2.14 -6.50 4.77
C ASN A 195 -3.39 -7.38 4.64
N PRO A 196 -4.56 -6.94 5.16
CA PRO A 196 -5.81 -7.64 4.96
C PRO A 196 -6.23 -7.55 3.49
N ILE A 197 -6.54 -8.68 2.88
CA ILE A 197 -7.07 -8.74 1.53
C ILE A 197 -8.59 -8.81 1.57
N SER A 198 -9.23 -8.03 0.71
CA SER A 198 -10.68 -7.94 0.65
C SER A 198 -11.35 -9.32 0.50
N PRO A 199 -12.47 -9.57 1.21
CA PRO A 199 -13.31 -10.73 1.00
C PRO A 199 -13.75 -10.94 -0.45
N LEU A 200 -13.79 -9.87 -1.23
CA LEU A 200 -14.01 -9.89 -2.68
C LEU A 200 -13.08 -10.87 -3.42
N PHE A 201 -11.83 -10.99 -2.95
CA PHE A 201 -10.81 -11.88 -3.53
C PHE A 201 -10.66 -13.17 -2.72
N THR A 202 -10.61 -13.08 -1.39
CA THR A 202 -10.33 -14.26 -0.54
C THR A 202 -11.50 -15.25 -0.49
N LYS A 203 -12.76 -14.79 -0.55
CA LYS A 203 -13.96 -15.64 -0.61
C LYS A 203 -14.34 -16.08 -2.03
N GLU A 204 -13.65 -15.54 -3.05
CA GLU A 204 -13.91 -15.94 -4.43
C GLU A 204 -13.56 -17.41 -4.65
N LYS A 205 -14.40 -18.12 -5.40
CA LYS A 205 -14.10 -19.49 -5.81
C LYS A 205 -12.93 -19.48 -6.78
N LYS A 206 -12.07 -20.49 -6.66
CA LYS A 206 -10.96 -20.69 -7.58
C LYS A 206 -11.45 -20.70 -9.01
N GLN A 207 -10.77 -19.96 -9.88
CA GLN A 207 -11.08 -19.95 -11.30
C GLN A 207 -10.95 -21.33 -11.92
N LYS A 208 -11.99 -21.81 -12.59
CA LYS A 208 -11.99 -23.10 -13.29
C LYS A 208 -11.48 -22.99 -14.73
N LYS A 209 -11.71 -21.83 -15.37
CA LYS A 209 -11.30 -21.61 -16.77
C LYS A 209 -9.85 -21.15 -16.84
N ILE A 210 -9.02 -21.94 -17.47
CA ILE A 210 -7.63 -21.61 -17.73
C ILE A 210 -7.57 -20.58 -18.87
N VAL A 211 -6.95 -19.45 -18.62
CA VAL A 211 -6.60 -18.46 -19.65
C VAL A 211 -5.13 -18.66 -19.98
N LYS A 212 -4.81 -18.84 -21.25
CA LYS A 212 -3.42 -19.02 -21.69
C LYS A 212 -2.93 -17.79 -22.43
N ASN A 213 -1.62 -17.58 -22.41
CA ASN A 213 -0.93 -16.61 -23.23
C ASN A 213 -1.40 -15.15 -23.05
N LYS A 214 -1.90 -14.80 -21.86
CA LYS A 214 -2.23 -13.42 -21.49
C LYS A 214 -1.45 -13.02 -20.25
N ILE A 215 -0.58 -12.04 -20.38
CA ILE A 215 0.22 -11.51 -19.29
C ILE A 215 -0.15 -10.05 -19.02
N ALA A 216 -0.09 -9.63 -17.77
CA ALA A 216 -0.34 -8.24 -17.44
C ALA A 216 0.54 -7.71 -16.30
N PHE A 217 0.84 -6.42 -16.40
CA PHE A 217 1.44 -5.60 -15.35
C PHE A 217 0.39 -4.65 -14.80
N ILE A 218 0.37 -4.47 -13.47
CA ILE A 218 -0.55 -3.54 -12.80
C ILE A 218 0.23 -2.70 -11.81
N GLY A 219 0.30 -1.40 -12.06
CA GLY A 219 1.02 -0.49 -11.19
C GLY A 219 1.12 0.94 -11.73
N ARG A 220 1.49 1.87 -10.86
CA ARG A 220 1.83 3.23 -11.26
C ARG A 220 3.13 3.22 -12.09
N ASN A 221 3.30 4.23 -12.94
CA ASN A 221 4.58 4.47 -13.61
C ASN A 221 5.56 5.14 -12.62
N ALA A 222 6.09 4.33 -11.69
CA ALA A 222 7.08 4.75 -10.72
C ALA A 222 8.32 3.83 -10.84
N PRO A 223 9.54 4.35 -10.75
CA PRO A 223 10.76 3.55 -10.93
C PRO A 223 10.79 2.29 -10.07
N ILE A 224 10.30 2.38 -8.83
CA ILE A 224 10.24 1.26 -7.90
C ILE A 224 9.36 0.10 -8.39
N LYS A 225 8.39 0.36 -9.29
CA LYS A 225 7.49 -0.66 -9.86
C LYS A 225 8.12 -1.43 -11.02
N ASN A 226 9.25 -0.93 -11.55
CA ASN A 226 10.05 -1.61 -12.57
C ASN A 226 9.25 -2.03 -13.82
N LEU A 227 8.44 -1.09 -14.35
CA LEU A 227 7.69 -1.34 -15.58
C LEU A 227 8.61 -1.72 -16.76
N GLU A 228 9.85 -1.22 -16.75
CA GLU A 228 10.86 -1.51 -17.78
C GLU A 228 11.18 -3.02 -17.85
N ALA A 229 11.23 -3.73 -16.71
CA ALA A 229 11.43 -5.17 -16.72
C ALA A 229 10.26 -5.93 -17.38
N PHE A 230 9.01 -5.44 -17.20
CA PHE A 230 7.86 -6.03 -17.89
C PHE A 230 7.92 -5.80 -19.42
N ILE A 231 8.31 -4.61 -19.86
CA ILE A 231 8.48 -4.29 -21.30
C ILE A 231 9.60 -5.14 -21.89
N SER A 232 10.75 -5.22 -21.21
CA SER A 232 11.89 -6.05 -21.65
C SER A 232 11.54 -7.53 -21.73
N LEU A 233 10.78 -8.03 -20.77
CA LEU A 233 10.24 -9.39 -20.78
C LEU A 233 9.34 -9.63 -21.99
N HIS A 234 8.41 -8.71 -22.28
CA HIS A 234 7.54 -8.81 -23.46
C HIS A 234 8.35 -8.89 -24.76
N LEU A 235 9.35 -8.02 -24.93
CA LEU A 235 10.24 -8.05 -26.11
C LEU A 235 11.02 -9.37 -26.21
N LEU A 236 11.51 -9.88 -25.11
CA LEU A 236 12.21 -11.17 -25.07
C LEU A 236 11.29 -12.34 -25.44
N LEU A 237 10.06 -12.36 -24.93
CA LEU A 237 9.06 -13.35 -25.27
C LEU A 237 8.68 -13.34 -26.75
N ASN A 238 8.60 -12.15 -27.37
CA ASN A 238 8.42 -11.99 -28.80
C ASN A 238 9.62 -12.54 -29.60
N LYS A 239 10.85 -12.26 -29.16
CA LYS A 239 12.08 -12.84 -29.74
C LYS A 239 12.09 -14.36 -29.65
N LYS A 240 11.60 -14.93 -28.56
CA LYS A 240 11.41 -16.39 -28.38
C LYS A 240 10.21 -16.95 -29.16
N LYS A 241 9.50 -16.13 -29.94
CA LYS A 241 8.32 -16.50 -30.74
C LYS A 241 7.17 -17.08 -29.91
N TRP A 242 7.10 -16.73 -28.62
CA TRP A 242 5.98 -17.12 -27.77
C TRP A 242 4.80 -16.16 -27.98
N LYS A 243 3.75 -16.66 -28.66
CA LYS A 243 2.55 -15.87 -28.96
C LYS A 243 1.78 -15.55 -27.67
N HIS A 244 1.63 -14.28 -27.32
CA HIS A 244 0.92 -13.81 -26.12
C HIS A 244 0.32 -12.42 -26.32
N GLU A 245 -0.64 -12.09 -25.46
CA GLU A 245 -1.18 -10.75 -25.32
C GLU A 245 -0.59 -10.12 -24.04
N ALA A 246 -0.07 -8.90 -24.14
CA ALA A 246 0.47 -8.15 -23.02
C ALA A 246 -0.43 -6.93 -22.70
N THR A 247 -0.71 -6.71 -21.43
CA THR A 247 -1.51 -5.58 -20.97
C THR A 247 -0.82 -4.86 -19.83
N ILE A 248 -0.84 -3.53 -19.86
CA ILE A 248 -0.43 -2.66 -18.75
C ILE A 248 -1.67 -1.97 -18.22
N ILE A 249 -1.93 -2.11 -16.90
CA ILE A 249 -2.88 -1.27 -16.18
C ILE A 249 -2.09 -0.24 -15.39
N ASN A 250 -2.28 1.02 -15.76
CA ASN A 250 -1.62 2.15 -15.12
C ASN A 250 -2.65 3.23 -14.74
N GLY A 251 -2.30 4.06 -13.77
CA GLY A 251 -3.11 5.19 -13.33
C GLY A 251 -3.27 6.30 -14.39
N LYS A 252 -3.57 7.50 -13.94
CA LYS A 252 -3.76 8.70 -14.80
C LYS A 252 -2.54 9.05 -15.67
N GLU A 253 -1.40 8.45 -15.39
CA GLU A 253 -0.10 8.73 -16.01
C GLU A 253 0.18 7.91 -17.29
N HIS A 254 -0.82 7.18 -17.81
CA HIS A 254 -0.61 6.35 -19.00
C HIS A 254 -0.08 7.12 -20.23
N LYS A 255 -0.35 8.43 -20.30
CA LYS A 255 0.16 9.32 -21.38
C LYS A 255 1.64 9.69 -21.20
N ALA A 256 2.24 9.45 -20.03
CA ALA A 256 3.63 9.81 -19.73
C ALA A 256 4.62 8.66 -19.96
N ILE A 257 4.14 7.47 -20.25
CA ILE A 257 5.03 6.32 -20.51
C ILE A 257 5.51 6.42 -21.95
N LYS A 258 6.79 6.72 -22.13
CA LYS A 258 7.48 6.73 -23.43
C LYS A 258 7.96 5.32 -23.77
N ASN A 259 8.07 5.02 -25.07
CA ASN A 259 8.68 3.80 -25.60
C ASN A 259 7.97 2.48 -25.22
N ILE A 260 6.64 2.48 -25.10
CA ILE A 260 5.89 1.23 -24.98
C ILE A 260 5.71 0.63 -26.37
N PRO A 261 6.01 -0.67 -26.57
CA PRO A 261 5.68 -1.38 -27.79
C PRO A 261 4.19 -1.25 -28.16
N GLU A 262 3.88 -1.06 -29.44
CA GLU A 262 2.52 -0.82 -29.93
C GLU A 262 1.58 -2.02 -29.71
N ASP A 263 2.12 -3.23 -29.62
CA ASP A 263 1.40 -4.47 -29.36
C ASP A 263 1.08 -4.69 -27.85
N ILE A 264 1.52 -3.81 -26.96
CA ILE A 264 1.10 -3.81 -25.54
C ILE A 264 -0.16 -2.97 -25.37
N LYS A 265 -1.22 -3.58 -24.88
CA LYS A 265 -2.47 -2.87 -24.55
C LYS A 265 -2.31 -2.08 -23.27
N ILE A 266 -2.68 -0.79 -23.27
CA ILE A 266 -2.70 0.05 -22.09
C ILE A 266 -4.15 0.27 -21.65
N MET A 267 -4.42 0.09 -20.34
CA MET A 267 -5.75 0.30 -19.76
C MET A 267 -5.65 1.19 -18.50
N PRO A 268 -6.67 1.99 -18.20
CA PRO A 268 -6.72 2.77 -16.97
C PRO A 268 -6.90 1.88 -15.75
N MET A 269 -6.55 2.42 -14.56
CA MET A 269 -6.90 1.79 -13.28
C MET A 269 -8.41 1.66 -13.15
N MET A 270 -8.84 0.60 -12.49
CA MET A 270 -10.23 0.21 -12.30
C MET A 270 -10.53 0.04 -10.80
N ASP A 271 -11.81 0.09 -10.45
CA ASP A 271 -12.28 -0.32 -9.13
C ASP A 271 -12.03 -1.82 -8.86
N SER A 272 -12.13 -2.23 -7.61
CA SER A 272 -11.78 -3.60 -7.21
C SER A 272 -12.65 -4.67 -7.88
N GLU A 273 -13.94 -4.39 -8.16
CA GLU A 273 -14.82 -5.36 -8.85
C GLU A 273 -14.39 -5.56 -10.31
N LYS A 274 -14.10 -4.48 -11.01
CA LYS A 274 -13.60 -4.55 -12.39
C LYS A 274 -12.20 -5.17 -12.43
N MET A 275 -11.34 -4.87 -11.43
CA MET A 275 -10.02 -5.50 -11.31
C MET A 275 -10.13 -7.00 -11.09
N LYS A 276 -11.03 -7.47 -10.22
CA LYS A 276 -11.30 -8.90 -10.07
C LYS A 276 -11.68 -9.58 -11.38
N TYR A 277 -12.57 -8.94 -12.15
CA TYR A 277 -12.97 -9.44 -13.45
C TYR A 277 -11.83 -9.44 -14.47
N PHE A 278 -10.98 -8.40 -14.42
CA PHE A 278 -9.77 -8.33 -15.26
C PHE A 278 -8.79 -9.44 -14.90
N TYR A 279 -8.48 -9.66 -13.62
CA TYR A 279 -7.59 -10.74 -13.18
C TYR A 279 -8.03 -12.10 -13.74
N LYS A 280 -9.32 -12.42 -13.66
CA LYS A 280 -9.88 -13.67 -14.19
C LYS A 280 -9.68 -13.87 -15.70
N LYS A 281 -9.37 -12.84 -16.43
CA LYS A 281 -9.09 -12.90 -17.87
C LYS A 281 -7.60 -12.97 -18.20
N GLN A 282 -6.74 -13.01 -17.19
CA GLN A 282 -5.30 -13.14 -17.39
C GLN A 282 -4.83 -14.56 -17.17
N GLY A 283 -3.72 -14.91 -17.84
CA GLY A 283 -3.02 -16.17 -17.63
C GLY A 283 -1.93 -16.05 -16.57
N LEU A 284 -1.35 -14.85 -16.41
CA LEU A 284 -0.31 -14.55 -15.45
C LEU A 284 -0.25 -13.05 -15.19
N ILE A 285 -0.13 -12.65 -13.92
CA ILE A 285 0.22 -11.27 -13.56
C ILE A 285 1.71 -11.21 -13.22
N ILE A 286 2.41 -10.24 -13.80
CA ILE A 286 3.84 -9.98 -13.58
C ILE A 286 3.98 -8.76 -12.69
N SER A 287 4.67 -8.91 -11.56
CA SER A 287 4.92 -7.84 -10.59
C SER A 287 6.42 -7.74 -10.31
N PRO A 288 7.18 -7.02 -11.16
CA PRO A 288 8.64 -6.97 -11.11
C PRO A 288 9.20 -5.90 -10.17
N SER A 289 8.39 -5.37 -9.26
CA SER A 289 8.76 -4.25 -8.39
C SER A 289 10.10 -4.51 -7.69
N HIS A 290 10.99 -3.53 -7.71
CA HIS A 290 12.26 -3.60 -6.99
C HIS A 290 12.06 -3.69 -5.48
N PHE A 291 10.96 -3.14 -4.98
CA PHE A 291 10.59 -3.20 -3.57
C PHE A 291 9.10 -2.91 -3.40
N GLU A 292 8.49 -3.62 -2.47
CA GLU A 292 7.14 -3.37 -1.95
C GLU A 292 7.12 -3.68 -0.45
N THR A 293 6.47 -2.85 0.34
CA THR A 293 6.27 -3.18 1.76
C THR A 293 5.43 -4.44 1.93
N PHE A 294 4.47 -4.66 1.02
CA PHE A 294 3.70 -5.90 0.90
C PHE A 294 3.49 -6.28 -0.56
N GLY A 295 2.63 -5.58 -1.30
CA GLY A 295 2.24 -5.91 -2.67
C GLY A 295 0.86 -6.57 -2.71
N ASN A 296 -0.22 -5.77 -2.63
CA ASN A 296 -1.59 -6.30 -2.57
C ASN A 296 -2.01 -6.98 -3.89
N VAL A 297 -1.68 -6.37 -5.04
CA VAL A 297 -2.10 -6.84 -6.37
C VAL A 297 -1.77 -8.32 -6.64
N PRO A 298 -0.52 -8.80 -6.46
CA PRO A 298 -0.23 -10.21 -6.66
C PRO A 298 -0.98 -11.12 -5.68
N VAL A 299 -1.18 -10.70 -4.44
CA VAL A 299 -1.91 -11.50 -3.45
C VAL A 299 -3.40 -11.58 -3.81
N GLU A 300 -4.04 -10.46 -4.17
CA GLU A 300 -5.43 -10.43 -4.66
C GLU A 300 -5.62 -11.37 -5.85
N THR A 301 -4.69 -11.30 -6.81
CA THR A 301 -4.71 -12.11 -8.02
C THR A 301 -4.58 -13.60 -7.70
N ALA A 302 -3.61 -13.98 -6.88
CA ALA A 302 -3.42 -15.38 -6.50
C ALA A 302 -4.62 -15.93 -5.71
N CYS A 303 -5.23 -15.12 -4.82
CA CYS A 303 -6.43 -15.50 -4.06
C CYS A 303 -7.60 -15.95 -4.95
N ILE A 304 -7.73 -15.43 -6.15
CA ILE A 304 -8.77 -15.87 -7.11
C ILE A 304 -8.31 -17.04 -8.00
N GLY A 305 -7.10 -17.52 -7.82
CA GLY A 305 -6.55 -18.70 -8.52
C GLY A 305 -5.85 -18.40 -9.83
N VAL A 306 -5.48 -17.14 -10.08
CA VAL A 306 -4.64 -16.73 -11.23
C VAL A 306 -3.18 -16.70 -10.78
N PRO A 307 -2.26 -17.35 -11.50
CA PRO A 307 -0.84 -17.34 -11.15
C PRO A 307 -0.24 -15.94 -11.25
N VAL A 308 0.79 -15.71 -10.45
CA VAL A 308 1.56 -14.46 -10.46
C VAL A 308 3.05 -14.77 -10.53
N LEU A 309 3.82 -13.82 -11.02
CA LEU A 309 5.28 -13.86 -10.91
C LEU A 309 5.75 -12.57 -10.26
N ILE A 310 6.39 -12.71 -9.10
CA ILE A 310 6.76 -11.59 -8.22
C ILE A 310 8.26 -11.55 -7.98
N ASN A 311 8.79 -10.35 -7.79
CA ASN A 311 10.18 -10.19 -7.35
C ASN A 311 10.31 -10.65 -5.88
N GLU A 312 11.41 -11.35 -5.57
CA GLU A 312 11.74 -11.83 -4.23
C GLU A 312 11.85 -10.72 -3.18
N SER A 313 12.18 -9.49 -3.59
CA SER A 313 12.26 -8.29 -2.74
C SER A 313 10.91 -7.67 -2.34
N MET A 314 9.80 -8.23 -2.81
CA MET A 314 8.46 -7.78 -2.43
C MET A 314 8.01 -8.44 -1.13
N GLY A 315 7.44 -7.66 -0.20
CA GLY A 315 7.01 -8.18 1.11
C GLY A 315 6.01 -9.33 1.04
N CYS A 316 5.19 -9.41 0.00
CA CYS A 316 4.27 -10.52 -0.19
C CYS A 316 4.97 -11.87 -0.51
N SER A 317 6.25 -11.86 -0.92
CA SER A 317 6.99 -13.11 -1.15
C SER A 317 6.98 -14.02 0.09
N GLU A 318 6.92 -13.43 1.27
CA GLU A 318 6.84 -14.17 2.54
C GLU A 318 5.55 -14.98 2.67
N VAL A 319 4.38 -14.39 2.37
CA VAL A 319 3.10 -15.12 2.44
C VAL A 319 2.98 -16.14 1.30
N PHE A 320 3.59 -15.90 0.15
CA PHE A 320 3.70 -16.89 -0.93
C PHE A 320 4.56 -18.06 -0.51
N SER A 321 5.72 -17.82 0.11
CA SER A 321 6.59 -18.87 0.63
C SER A 321 5.91 -19.69 1.73
N GLN A 322 5.24 -19.03 2.70
CA GLN A 322 4.49 -19.69 3.77
C GLN A 322 3.33 -20.55 3.22
N ALA A 323 2.74 -20.14 2.11
CA ALA A 323 1.71 -20.93 1.41
C ALA A 323 2.28 -22.05 0.51
N GLY A 324 3.61 -22.18 0.42
CA GLY A 324 4.27 -23.17 -0.45
C GLY A 324 4.20 -22.82 -1.94
N LEU A 325 4.05 -21.54 -2.29
CA LEU A 325 3.96 -21.02 -3.66
C LEU A 325 5.29 -20.42 -4.15
N ASN A 326 6.42 -21.03 -3.76
CA ASN A 326 7.78 -20.55 -4.10
C ASN A 326 8.04 -20.47 -5.61
N GLU A 327 7.33 -21.27 -6.39
CA GLU A 327 7.41 -21.23 -7.85
C GLU A 327 6.99 -19.89 -8.45
N MET A 328 6.30 -19.04 -7.71
CA MET A 328 5.88 -17.70 -8.13
C MET A 328 6.88 -16.60 -7.80
N ILE A 329 7.94 -16.91 -7.07
CA ILE A 329 8.96 -15.97 -6.63
C ILE A 329 10.21 -16.13 -7.50
N ILE A 330 10.77 -15.00 -7.96
CA ILE A 330 11.98 -15.00 -8.78
C ILE A 330 12.72 -13.66 -8.62
N ASN A 331 14.04 -13.70 -8.85
CA ASN A 331 14.81 -12.47 -9.08
C ASN A 331 14.61 -12.00 -10.53
N PHE A 332 14.22 -10.75 -10.72
CA PHE A 332 13.98 -10.15 -12.04
C PHE A 332 15.25 -9.64 -12.73
N ASP A 333 16.42 -9.78 -12.14
CA ASP A 333 17.69 -9.42 -12.78
C ASP A 333 18.09 -10.44 -13.88
N ASP A 334 17.64 -11.70 -13.77
CA ASP A 334 17.78 -12.72 -14.79
C ASP A 334 16.53 -12.81 -15.67
N LEU A 335 16.51 -12.00 -16.72
CA LEU A 335 15.36 -11.89 -17.60
C LEU A 335 15.07 -13.18 -18.42
N GLU A 336 16.10 -13.99 -18.70
CA GLU A 336 15.92 -15.28 -19.39
C GLU A 336 15.19 -16.28 -18.49
N ALA A 337 15.61 -16.41 -17.23
CA ALA A 337 14.91 -17.25 -16.25
C ALA A 337 13.47 -16.76 -16.00
N VAL A 338 13.25 -15.42 -15.98
CA VAL A 338 11.91 -14.83 -15.88
C VAL A 338 11.05 -15.21 -17.08
N ALA A 339 11.60 -15.18 -18.30
CA ALA A 339 10.86 -15.55 -19.52
C ALA A 339 10.47 -17.01 -19.52
N GLU A 340 11.38 -17.92 -19.18
CA GLU A 340 11.08 -19.35 -19.06
C GLU A 340 10.01 -19.62 -18.03
N LYS A 341 10.11 -19.00 -16.86
CA LYS A 341 9.15 -19.13 -15.77
C LYS A 341 7.78 -18.56 -16.14
N THR A 342 7.76 -17.44 -16.90
CA THR A 342 6.54 -16.85 -17.46
C THR A 342 5.81 -17.82 -18.37
N ILE A 343 6.52 -18.43 -19.35
CA ILE A 343 5.95 -19.42 -20.27
C ILE A 343 5.41 -20.62 -19.48
N ASN A 344 6.17 -21.08 -18.50
CA ASN A 344 5.82 -22.25 -17.69
C ASN A 344 4.62 -22.02 -16.76
N LEU A 345 4.44 -20.82 -16.20
CA LEU A 345 3.39 -20.52 -15.23
C LEU A 345 2.10 -20.00 -15.87
N CYS A 346 2.21 -19.36 -17.05
CA CYS A 346 1.06 -18.71 -17.68
C CYS A 346 -0.05 -19.73 -17.99
N GLY A 347 -1.21 -19.51 -17.37
CA GLY A 347 -2.37 -20.40 -17.48
C GLY A 347 -2.31 -21.66 -16.63
N LYS A 348 -1.33 -21.81 -15.73
CA LYS A 348 -1.34 -22.90 -14.75
C LYS A 348 -2.43 -22.72 -13.71
N THR A 349 -2.94 -23.83 -13.24
CA THR A 349 -3.90 -23.85 -12.12
C THR A 349 -3.13 -23.95 -10.81
N LEU A 350 -3.41 -23.05 -9.87
CA LEU A 350 -2.81 -23.11 -8.54
C LEU A 350 -3.31 -24.30 -7.74
N ASP A 351 -2.46 -24.88 -6.90
CA ASP A 351 -2.85 -25.91 -5.97
C ASP A 351 -3.90 -25.37 -4.96
N SER A 352 -4.95 -26.14 -4.70
CA SER A 352 -6.08 -25.68 -3.89
C SER A 352 -5.72 -25.63 -2.40
N SER A 353 -4.83 -26.46 -1.91
CA SER A 353 -4.39 -26.46 -0.50
C SER A 353 -3.47 -25.25 -0.24
N LYS A 354 -2.50 -25.00 -1.13
CA LYS A 354 -1.63 -23.83 -1.08
C LYS A 354 -2.43 -22.54 -1.18
N LEU A 355 -3.42 -22.49 -2.08
CA LEU A 355 -4.31 -21.34 -2.23
C LEU A 355 -5.15 -21.08 -0.97
N LYS A 356 -5.65 -22.14 -0.31
CA LYS A 356 -6.34 -22.02 0.96
C LYS A 356 -5.42 -21.41 2.02
N THR A 357 -4.20 -21.93 2.17
CA THR A 357 -3.21 -21.40 3.11
C THR A 357 -2.93 -19.92 2.85
N LEU A 358 -2.72 -19.52 1.58
CA LEU A 358 -2.52 -18.11 1.24
C LEU A 358 -3.70 -17.25 1.69
N LYS A 359 -4.94 -17.66 1.39
CA LYS A 359 -6.15 -16.96 1.80
C LYS A 359 -6.26 -16.82 3.31
N ASP A 360 -5.97 -17.86 4.06
CA ASP A 360 -6.03 -17.87 5.53
C ASP A 360 -5.00 -16.91 6.14
N LEU A 361 -3.80 -16.81 5.55
CA LEU A 361 -2.75 -15.88 5.99
C LEU A 361 -3.13 -14.42 5.86
N VAL A 362 -3.92 -14.06 4.82
CA VAL A 362 -4.29 -12.69 4.49
C VAL A 362 -5.77 -12.39 4.71
N ASP A 363 -6.50 -13.32 5.36
CA ASP A 363 -7.92 -13.15 5.65
C ASP A 363 -8.18 -11.87 6.42
N CYS A 364 -9.12 -11.08 5.91
CA CYS A 364 -9.44 -9.79 6.47
C CYS A 364 -9.85 -9.88 7.95
N GLY A 365 -10.61 -10.93 8.33
CA GLY A 365 -11.05 -11.14 9.72
C GLY A 365 -9.88 -11.43 10.66
N SER A 366 -9.05 -12.40 10.28
CA SER A 366 -7.88 -12.80 11.06
C SER A 366 -6.88 -11.65 11.22
N VAL A 367 -6.57 -10.96 10.14
CA VAL A 367 -5.63 -9.83 10.15
C VAL A 367 -6.17 -8.66 10.97
N SER A 368 -7.43 -8.26 10.74
CA SER A 368 -8.06 -7.17 11.50
C SER A 368 -8.14 -7.47 12.99
N GLY A 369 -8.40 -8.73 13.37
CA GLY A 369 -8.38 -9.15 14.77
C GLY A 369 -7.03 -8.93 15.46
N LYS A 370 -5.92 -9.23 14.76
CA LYS A 370 -4.56 -8.98 15.26
C LYS A 370 -4.28 -7.47 15.44
N ILE A 371 -4.75 -6.64 14.50
CA ILE A 371 -4.59 -5.18 14.57
C ILE A 371 -5.38 -4.62 15.74
N VAL A 372 -6.65 -5.05 15.92
CA VAL A 372 -7.50 -4.63 17.02
C VAL A 372 -6.90 -4.99 18.37
N LYS A 373 -6.29 -6.18 18.49
CA LYS A 373 -5.58 -6.56 19.71
C LYS A 373 -4.49 -5.55 20.06
N ILE A 374 -3.66 -5.16 19.10
CA ILE A 374 -2.63 -4.14 19.31
C ILE A 374 -3.26 -2.78 19.65
N LEU A 375 -4.33 -2.36 18.97
CA LEU A 375 -4.99 -1.09 19.26
C LEU A 375 -5.51 -1.05 20.70
N LYS A 376 -6.08 -2.16 21.21
CA LYS A 376 -6.55 -2.27 22.61
C LYS A 376 -5.41 -2.23 23.63
N GLU A 377 -4.23 -2.79 23.32
CA GLU A 377 -3.05 -2.75 24.19
C GLU A 377 -2.50 -1.33 24.36
N TYR A 378 -2.72 -0.45 23.40
CA TYR A 378 -2.20 0.92 23.34
C TYR A 378 -3.29 1.99 23.49
N SER A 379 -4.57 1.62 23.61
CA SER A 379 -5.64 2.58 23.88
C SER A 379 -5.60 3.07 25.35
N ILE A 380 -5.93 4.35 25.53
CA ILE A 380 -6.02 5.00 26.86
C ILE A 380 -7.35 4.65 27.50
#